data_f9697fa4b49acc4ec3641f4e520d7338
#
_entry.id   f9697fa4b49acc4ec3641f4e520d7338
#
_cell.length_a   1.000
_cell.length_b   1.000
_cell.length_c   1.000
_cell.angle_alpha   90.00
_cell.angle_beta   90.00
_cell.angle_gamma   90.00
#
_symmetry.space_group_name_H-M   'P 1'
#
loop_
_entity.id
_entity.type
_entity.pdbx_description
1 polymer ?
#
loop_
_entity_poly.entity_id
_entity_poly.type
_entity_poly.pdbx_seq_one_letter_code
_entity_poly.pdbx_strand_id
1 'polypeptide(L)'
;MYYVIQVKTGKEEKMIEDIKKQLKDLSSYDVFAPYRKALRKYKGIQKEVIERCFPGYIFVNTDKPKELFEALYWTPGFTKLLGREADTNNFVPLNKDESRMIDILYSSNSNHITEISDIEVKEGQTIKVLDGPLMGLETQIKKVNLHKRTVTVEFMMCGRLVSSQVGINIITDIVNK
;
A
#
# COMPACT_ATOMS: atom_id res chain seq x y z
N MET A 1 -7.65 -4.94 -12.72
CA MET A 1 -8.14 -5.59 -11.48
C MET A 1 -6.95 -5.95 -10.61
N TYR A 2 -7.01 -5.70 -9.29
CA TYR A 2 -5.92 -6.01 -8.37
C TYR A 2 -6.03 -7.41 -7.80
N TYR A 3 -4.91 -8.13 -7.79
CA TYR A 3 -4.70 -9.41 -7.13
C TYR A 3 -3.61 -9.27 -6.07
N VAL A 4 -3.73 -9.98 -4.95
CA VAL A 4 -2.79 -9.89 -3.84
C VAL A 4 -2.09 -11.23 -3.63
N ILE A 5 -0.77 -11.21 -3.68
CA ILE A 5 0.08 -12.38 -3.54
C ILE A 5 0.79 -12.30 -2.20
N GLN A 6 0.66 -13.33 -1.38
CA GLN A 6 1.41 -13.49 -0.15
C GLN A 6 2.74 -14.17 -0.45
N VAL A 7 3.83 -13.60 0.05
CA VAL A 7 5.19 -14.09 -0.14
C VAL A 7 5.95 -14.07 1.19
N LYS A 8 7.12 -14.66 1.22
CA LYS A 8 7.99 -14.55 2.40
C LYS A 8 8.47 -13.12 2.57
N THR A 9 8.26 -12.54 3.76
CA THR A 9 8.72 -11.19 4.10
C THR A 9 10.21 -11.02 3.83
N GLY A 10 10.56 -9.94 3.16
CA GLY A 10 11.93 -9.62 2.74
C GLY A 10 12.35 -10.26 1.42
N LYS A 11 11.44 -10.96 0.73
CA LYS A 11 11.67 -11.56 -0.60
C LYS A 11 10.78 -10.96 -1.68
N GLU A 12 10.10 -9.85 -1.38
CA GLU A 12 9.10 -9.25 -2.26
C GLU A 12 9.72 -8.85 -3.61
N GLU A 13 10.83 -8.11 -3.62
CA GLU A 13 11.48 -7.66 -4.86
C GLU A 13 11.94 -8.83 -5.72
N LYS A 14 12.59 -9.82 -5.09
CA LYS A 14 13.00 -11.02 -5.82
C LYS A 14 11.81 -11.74 -6.43
N MET A 15 10.72 -11.85 -5.68
CA MET A 15 9.50 -12.49 -6.19
C MET A 15 8.87 -11.69 -7.33
N ILE A 16 8.85 -10.36 -7.26
CA ILE A 16 8.41 -9.49 -8.35
C ILE A 16 9.24 -9.75 -9.62
N GLU A 17 10.55 -9.80 -9.50
CA GLU A 17 11.44 -10.13 -10.63
C GLU A 17 11.15 -11.52 -11.20
N ASP A 18 10.98 -12.52 -10.34
CA ASP A 18 10.75 -13.90 -10.75
C ASP A 18 9.37 -14.05 -11.42
N ILE A 19 8.32 -13.37 -10.93
CA ILE A 19 7.00 -13.29 -11.58
C ILE A 19 7.14 -12.63 -12.96
N LYS A 20 7.80 -11.48 -13.04
CA LYS A 20 7.99 -10.75 -14.30
C LYS A 20 8.72 -11.57 -15.36
N LYS A 21 9.64 -12.45 -14.98
CA LYS A 21 10.31 -13.38 -15.93
C LYS A 21 9.38 -14.42 -16.54
N GLN A 22 8.31 -14.80 -15.83
CA GLN A 22 7.33 -15.77 -16.33
C GLN A 22 6.24 -15.12 -17.19
N LEU A 23 6.04 -13.81 -17.07
CA LEU A 23 5.05 -13.08 -17.84
C LEU A 23 5.56 -12.76 -19.24
N LYS A 24 4.77 -13.11 -20.28
CA LYS A 24 5.16 -12.92 -21.69
C LYS A 24 5.06 -11.48 -22.17
N ASP A 25 4.08 -10.73 -21.63
CA ASP A 25 3.79 -9.34 -22.00
C ASP A 25 3.70 -8.48 -20.74
N LEU A 26 4.82 -7.86 -20.38
CA LEU A 26 4.90 -7.04 -19.17
C LEU A 26 4.04 -5.78 -19.22
N SER A 27 3.65 -5.31 -20.41
CA SER A 27 2.83 -4.09 -20.53
C SER A 27 1.40 -4.25 -19.99
N SER A 28 0.93 -5.49 -19.89
CA SER A 28 -0.40 -5.84 -19.35
C SER A 28 -0.42 -6.08 -17.84
N TYR A 29 0.72 -5.93 -17.17
CA TYR A 29 0.85 -6.24 -15.74
C TYR A 29 1.61 -5.15 -15.00
N ASP A 30 1.00 -4.63 -13.96
CA ASP A 30 1.66 -3.79 -12.99
C ASP A 30 1.88 -4.60 -11.71
N VAL A 31 3.13 -5.05 -11.49
CA VAL A 31 3.52 -5.93 -10.37
C VAL A 31 4.39 -5.16 -9.42
N PHE A 32 3.94 -4.94 -8.20
CA PHE A 32 4.60 -4.07 -7.24
C PHE A 32 4.41 -4.49 -5.77
N ALA A 33 5.33 -4.04 -4.94
CA ALA A 33 5.16 -3.99 -3.49
C ALA A 33 4.97 -2.52 -3.09
N PRO A 34 3.92 -2.18 -2.32
CA PRO A 34 3.66 -0.79 -1.98
C PRO A 34 4.60 -0.27 -0.89
N TYR A 35 5.10 0.93 -1.10
CA TYR A 35 5.95 1.66 -0.17
C TYR A 35 5.29 2.95 0.29
N ARG A 36 5.86 3.57 1.30
CA ARG A 36 5.49 4.90 1.79
C ARG A 36 6.71 5.73 2.11
N LYS A 37 6.59 7.02 2.00
CA LYS A 37 7.50 7.97 2.63
C LYS A 37 7.14 8.13 4.10
N ALA A 38 8.15 8.23 4.95
CA ALA A 38 7.99 8.48 6.38
C ALA A 38 9.10 9.43 6.86
N LEU A 39 8.76 10.26 7.85
CA LEU A 39 9.72 11.14 8.49
C LEU A 39 10.30 10.44 9.73
N ARG A 40 11.61 10.23 9.75
CA ARG A 40 12.33 9.62 10.87
C ARG A 40 13.36 10.59 11.45
N LYS A 41 13.43 10.68 12.76
CA LYS A 41 14.43 11.49 13.46
C LYS A 41 15.68 10.65 13.70
N TYR A 42 16.81 11.06 13.09
CA TYR A 42 18.12 10.43 13.30
C TYR A 42 19.10 11.46 13.80
N LYS A 43 19.69 11.25 14.99
CA LYS A 43 20.62 12.19 15.66
C LYS A 43 20.09 13.63 15.71
N GLY A 44 18.80 13.80 16.02
CA GLY A 44 18.16 15.12 16.09
C GLY A 44 17.68 15.70 14.76
N ILE A 45 18.13 15.18 13.61
CA ILE A 45 17.79 15.64 12.28
C ILE A 45 16.64 14.79 11.73
N GLN A 46 15.62 15.45 11.19
CA GLN A 46 14.52 14.78 10.53
C GLN A 46 14.92 14.41 9.09
N LYS A 47 14.74 13.15 8.73
CA LYS A 47 15.02 12.63 7.38
C LYS A 47 13.82 11.89 6.84
N GLU A 48 13.58 12.05 5.53
CA GLU A 48 12.65 11.24 4.79
C GLU A 48 13.28 9.87 4.52
N VAL A 49 12.49 8.81 4.74
CA VAL A 49 12.86 7.42 4.47
C VAL A 49 11.72 6.73 3.74
N ILE A 50 12.04 5.71 2.96
CA ILE A 50 11.06 4.87 2.27
C ILE A 50 10.94 3.56 3.04
N GLU A 51 9.70 3.21 3.40
CA GLU A 51 9.38 2.00 4.17
C GLU A 51 8.30 1.17 3.47
N ARG A 52 8.32 -0.14 3.63
CA ARG A 52 7.26 -1.02 3.12
C ARG A 52 5.96 -0.82 3.88
N CYS A 53 4.85 -0.85 3.15
CA CYS A 53 3.50 -0.75 3.72
C CYS A 53 2.96 -2.12 4.15
N PHE A 54 3.16 -3.14 3.32
CA PHE A 54 2.66 -4.50 3.56
C PHE A 54 3.79 -5.52 3.40
N PRO A 55 4.61 -5.75 4.45
CA PRO A 55 5.66 -6.76 4.39
C PRO A 55 5.07 -8.15 4.13
N GLY A 56 5.60 -8.85 3.12
CA GLY A 56 5.13 -10.17 2.72
C GLY A 56 3.96 -10.17 1.73
N TYR A 57 3.65 -9.01 1.11
CA TYR A 57 2.59 -8.92 0.10
C TYR A 57 3.09 -8.20 -1.16
N ILE A 58 2.62 -8.70 -2.30
CA ILE A 58 2.81 -8.13 -3.63
C ILE A 58 1.44 -7.93 -4.24
N PHE A 59 1.28 -6.84 -4.97
CA PHE A 59 0.07 -6.51 -5.70
C PHE A 59 0.32 -6.66 -7.19
N VAL A 60 -0.68 -7.15 -7.91
CA VAL A 60 -0.66 -7.24 -9.36
C VAL A 60 -1.92 -6.62 -9.91
N ASN A 61 -1.77 -5.57 -10.72
CA ASN A 61 -2.88 -5.01 -11.49
C ASN A 61 -2.83 -5.57 -12.90
N THR A 62 -3.87 -6.27 -13.32
CA THR A 62 -3.98 -6.85 -14.66
C THR A 62 -5.43 -7.13 -15.03
N ASP A 63 -5.71 -7.20 -16.31
CA ASP A 63 -6.94 -7.70 -16.92
C ASP A 63 -6.80 -9.14 -17.47
N LYS A 64 -5.60 -9.73 -17.33
CA LYS A 64 -5.25 -11.08 -17.81
C LYS A 64 -5.00 -12.07 -16.67
N PRO A 65 -6.00 -12.39 -15.84
CA PRO A 65 -5.80 -13.22 -14.66
C PRO A 65 -5.30 -14.64 -14.97
N LYS A 66 -5.80 -15.26 -16.04
CA LYS A 66 -5.41 -16.64 -16.37
C LYS A 66 -3.92 -16.76 -16.63
N GLU A 67 -3.35 -15.84 -17.41
CA GLU A 67 -1.92 -15.81 -17.71
C GLU A 67 -1.08 -15.51 -16.45
N LEU A 68 -1.60 -14.63 -15.56
CA LEU A 68 -0.97 -14.40 -14.27
C LEU A 68 -0.87 -15.70 -13.45
N PHE A 69 -1.94 -16.49 -13.41
CA PHE A 69 -1.96 -17.73 -12.61
C PHE A 69 -1.02 -18.79 -13.17
N GLU A 70 -0.94 -18.91 -14.50
CA GLU A 70 0.05 -19.78 -15.14
C GLU A 70 1.46 -19.33 -14.78
N ALA A 71 1.76 -18.05 -14.85
CA ALA A 71 3.06 -17.51 -14.48
C ALA A 71 3.41 -17.79 -13.01
N LEU A 72 2.44 -17.60 -12.10
CA LEU A 72 2.63 -17.88 -10.67
C LEU A 72 2.88 -19.36 -10.39
N TYR A 73 2.23 -20.26 -11.12
CA TYR A 73 2.44 -21.70 -10.98
C TYR A 73 3.90 -22.10 -11.25
N TRP A 74 4.53 -21.44 -12.21
CA TRP A 74 5.93 -21.70 -12.59
C TRP A 74 6.94 -20.83 -11.83
N THR A 75 6.48 -19.92 -10.96
CA THR A 75 7.37 -19.03 -10.19
C THR A 75 7.91 -19.75 -8.96
N PRO A 76 9.23 -19.96 -8.84
CA PRO A 76 9.83 -20.62 -7.69
C PRO A 76 9.58 -19.82 -6.39
N GLY A 77 9.15 -20.52 -5.34
CA GLY A 77 8.91 -19.88 -4.03
C GLY A 77 7.61 -19.09 -3.94
N PHE A 78 6.74 -19.17 -4.95
CA PHE A 78 5.36 -18.69 -4.84
C PHE A 78 4.66 -19.36 -3.67
N THR A 79 4.05 -18.55 -2.79
CA THR A 79 3.46 -19.08 -1.56
C THR A 79 1.95 -19.19 -1.68
N LYS A 80 1.27 -18.07 -1.93
CA LYS A 80 -0.19 -18.06 -1.94
C LYS A 80 -0.73 -16.81 -2.63
N LEU A 81 -1.76 -17.01 -3.45
CA LEU A 81 -2.61 -15.92 -3.92
C LEU A 81 -3.79 -15.76 -2.95
N LEU A 82 -4.05 -14.54 -2.49
CA LEU A 82 -5.17 -14.24 -1.60
C LEU A 82 -6.49 -14.14 -2.40
N GLY A 83 -7.62 -14.30 -1.71
CA GLY A 83 -8.94 -14.22 -2.34
C GLY A 83 -9.35 -15.48 -3.10
N ARG A 84 -8.64 -16.61 -2.91
CA ARG A 84 -9.04 -17.89 -3.49
C ARG A 84 -10.28 -18.43 -2.78
N GLU A 85 -11.35 -18.67 -3.50
CA GLU A 85 -12.48 -19.46 -3.00
C GLU A 85 -12.04 -20.92 -2.81
N ALA A 86 -12.35 -21.51 -1.64
CA ALA A 86 -11.82 -22.81 -1.23
C ALA A 86 -12.20 -23.97 -2.18
N ASP A 87 -13.35 -23.85 -2.85
CA ASP A 87 -13.94 -24.91 -3.66
C ASP A 87 -13.89 -24.69 -5.17
N THR A 88 -13.39 -23.54 -5.60
CA THR A 88 -13.25 -23.23 -7.03
C THR A 88 -11.81 -22.77 -7.31
N ASN A 89 -11.27 -23.12 -8.48
CA ASN A 89 -10.00 -22.56 -8.95
C ASN A 89 -10.14 -21.08 -9.36
N ASN A 90 -11.18 -20.40 -8.84
CA ASN A 90 -11.43 -19.00 -9.12
C ASN A 90 -10.60 -18.13 -8.18
N PHE A 91 -9.84 -17.26 -8.78
CA PHE A 91 -9.07 -16.24 -8.09
C PHE A 91 -9.92 -14.97 -8.05
N VAL A 92 -10.19 -14.49 -6.85
CA VAL A 92 -11.03 -13.31 -6.65
C VAL A 92 -10.14 -12.08 -6.58
N PRO A 93 -10.32 -11.11 -7.49
CA PRO A 93 -9.62 -9.83 -7.38
C PRO A 93 -10.16 -9.03 -6.19
N LEU A 94 -9.44 -7.99 -5.80
CA LEU A 94 -9.96 -6.99 -4.89
C LEU A 94 -11.26 -6.40 -5.45
N ASN A 95 -12.24 -6.18 -4.57
CA ASN A 95 -13.48 -5.51 -4.95
C ASN A 95 -13.23 -4.01 -5.26
N LYS A 96 -14.27 -3.28 -5.67
CA LYS A 96 -14.13 -1.87 -6.06
C LYS A 96 -13.65 -0.97 -4.94
N ASP A 97 -14.14 -1.17 -3.72
CA ASP A 97 -13.78 -0.33 -2.57
C ASP A 97 -12.34 -0.63 -2.11
N GLU A 98 -11.96 -1.91 -2.07
CA GLU A 98 -10.59 -2.34 -1.79
C GLU A 98 -9.61 -1.81 -2.84
N SER A 99 -9.96 -1.93 -4.13
CA SER A 99 -9.16 -1.42 -5.26
C SER A 99 -8.98 0.09 -5.18
N ARG A 100 -10.05 0.84 -4.85
CA ARG A 100 -9.98 2.29 -4.67
C ARG A 100 -8.99 2.69 -3.59
N MET A 101 -8.90 1.95 -2.48
CA MET A 101 -7.91 2.23 -1.43
C MET A 101 -6.48 2.03 -1.93
N ILE A 102 -6.24 0.99 -2.72
CA ILE A 102 -4.93 0.76 -3.34
C ILE A 102 -4.60 1.87 -4.35
N ASP A 103 -5.57 2.29 -5.16
CA ASP A 103 -5.37 3.39 -6.12
C ASP A 103 -5.00 4.70 -5.41
N ILE A 104 -5.74 5.09 -4.39
CA ILE A 104 -5.49 6.35 -3.65
C ILE A 104 -4.12 6.32 -2.98
N LEU A 105 -3.78 5.22 -2.33
CA LEU A 105 -2.57 5.15 -1.51
C LEU A 105 -1.31 4.84 -2.32
N TYR A 106 -1.40 4.06 -3.41
CA TYR A 106 -0.20 3.47 -4.02
C TYR A 106 -0.09 3.61 -5.53
N SER A 107 -1.14 4.06 -6.23
CA SER A 107 -1.12 4.17 -7.69
C SER A 107 -0.98 5.61 -8.20
N SER A 108 -0.82 6.58 -7.32
CA SER A 108 -0.64 7.99 -7.68
C SER A 108 0.67 8.28 -8.41
N ASN A 109 1.64 7.37 -8.32
CA ASN A 109 2.90 7.46 -9.03
C ASN A 109 3.38 6.08 -9.51
N SER A 110 4.24 6.05 -10.53
CA SER A 110 4.77 4.82 -11.13
C SER A 110 5.66 3.98 -10.19
N ASN A 111 6.06 4.53 -9.07
CA ASN A 111 6.91 3.85 -8.09
C ASN A 111 6.12 3.21 -6.95
N HIS A 112 4.80 3.37 -6.91
CA HIS A 112 3.90 2.84 -5.87
C HIS A 112 4.32 3.24 -4.45
N ILE A 113 4.77 4.49 -4.30
CA ILE A 113 5.20 5.06 -3.03
C ILE A 113 4.15 6.07 -2.59
N THR A 114 3.51 5.81 -1.44
CA THR A 114 2.59 6.77 -0.81
C THR A 114 3.37 7.98 -0.32
N GLU A 115 2.99 9.16 -0.78
CA GLU A 115 3.56 10.43 -0.36
C GLU A 115 3.16 10.77 1.09
N ILE A 116 3.84 11.76 1.66
CA ILE A 116 3.52 12.33 2.97
C ILE A 116 2.29 13.22 2.81
N SER A 117 1.34 13.13 3.74
CA SER A 117 0.19 14.03 3.79
C SER A 117 0.43 15.18 4.73
N ASP A 118 0.04 16.37 4.33
CA ASP A 118 0.04 17.56 5.18
C ASP A 118 -1.23 17.60 6.03
N ILE A 119 -1.05 17.76 7.31
CA ILE A 119 -2.15 17.84 8.26
C ILE A 119 -2.03 19.04 9.21
N GLU A 120 -3.16 19.55 9.63
CA GLU A 120 -3.32 20.47 10.75
C GLU A 120 -3.85 19.71 11.97
N VAL A 121 -3.25 19.94 13.12
CA VAL A 121 -3.73 19.37 14.39
C VAL A 121 -4.55 20.43 15.12
N LYS A 122 -5.83 20.15 15.33
CA LYS A 122 -6.75 21.01 16.08
C LYS A 122 -6.81 20.59 17.55
N GLU A 123 -7.37 21.45 18.37
CA GLU A 123 -7.66 21.14 19.78
C GLU A 123 -8.46 19.84 19.91
N GLY A 124 -8.14 19.03 20.93
CA GLY A 124 -8.75 17.70 21.12
C GLY A 124 -8.13 16.58 20.25
N GLN A 125 -6.95 16.81 19.65
CA GLN A 125 -6.24 15.86 18.77
C GLN A 125 -7.01 15.46 17.47
N THR A 126 -8.01 16.25 17.12
CA THR A 126 -8.67 16.09 15.81
C THR A 126 -7.71 16.59 14.73
N ILE A 127 -7.53 15.79 13.68
CA ILE A 127 -6.72 16.21 12.54
C ILE A 127 -7.61 16.67 11.40
N LYS A 128 -7.12 17.67 10.67
CA LYS A 128 -7.63 18.06 9.36
C LYS A 128 -6.58 17.75 8.32
N VAL A 129 -6.92 16.96 7.31
CA VAL A 129 -6.03 16.72 6.18
C VAL A 129 -6.08 17.96 5.28
N LEU A 130 -4.92 18.50 4.95
CA LEU A 130 -4.78 19.68 4.09
C LEU A 130 -4.42 19.29 2.68
N ASP A 131 -3.53 18.30 2.52
CA ASP A 131 -3.06 17.79 1.23
C ASP A 131 -2.51 16.37 1.36
N GLY A 132 -2.38 15.69 0.21
CA GLY A 132 -1.76 14.38 0.12
C GLY A 132 -2.74 13.19 0.13
N PRO A 133 -2.21 11.96 0.17
CA PRO A 133 -2.99 10.73 -0.02
C PRO A 133 -4.04 10.44 1.07
N LEU A 134 -4.02 11.14 2.21
CA LEU A 134 -5.06 11.02 3.23
C LEU A 134 -6.32 11.84 2.93
N MET A 135 -6.33 12.70 1.92
CA MET A 135 -7.52 13.47 1.55
C MET A 135 -8.66 12.54 1.11
N GLY A 136 -9.82 12.70 1.76
CA GLY A 136 -10.99 11.86 1.53
C GLY A 136 -10.92 10.49 2.22
N LEU A 137 -9.89 10.24 3.02
CA LEU A 137 -9.74 9.03 3.85
C LEU A 137 -9.86 9.31 5.36
N GLU A 138 -10.38 10.47 5.74
CA GLU A 138 -10.45 10.89 7.15
C GLU A 138 -11.23 9.90 8.02
N THR A 139 -12.27 9.28 7.45
CA THR A 139 -13.10 8.28 8.16
C THR A 139 -12.39 6.95 8.39
N GLN A 140 -11.38 6.64 7.59
CA GLN A 140 -10.55 5.44 7.72
C GLN A 140 -9.40 5.62 8.71
N ILE A 141 -9.15 6.85 9.17
CA ILE A 141 -8.10 7.14 10.15
C ILE A 141 -8.51 6.58 11.51
N LYS A 142 -7.70 5.64 12.02
CA LYS A 142 -7.93 5.01 13.33
C LYS A 142 -6.98 5.49 14.40
N LYS A 143 -5.76 5.86 14.02
CA LYS A 143 -4.75 6.28 14.99
C LYS A 143 -3.84 7.33 14.39
N VAL A 144 -3.56 8.35 15.16
CA VAL A 144 -2.58 9.38 14.85
C VAL A 144 -1.42 9.27 15.82
N ASN A 145 -0.20 9.22 15.31
CA ASN A 145 1.01 9.24 16.10
C ASN A 145 1.86 10.45 15.71
N LEU A 146 1.68 11.53 16.42
CA LEU A 146 2.37 12.80 16.15
C LEU A 146 3.88 12.69 16.39
N HIS A 147 4.31 11.89 17.36
CA HIS A 147 5.73 11.68 17.61
C HIS A 147 6.43 10.95 16.47
N LYS A 148 5.82 9.89 15.95
CA LYS A 148 6.32 9.13 14.79
C LYS A 148 5.97 9.75 13.46
N ARG A 149 5.19 10.81 13.46
CA ARG A 149 4.64 11.46 12.26
C ARG A 149 4.00 10.45 11.30
N THR A 150 3.07 9.66 11.82
CA THR A 150 2.34 8.67 11.06
C THR A 150 0.87 8.64 11.46
N VAL A 151 0.03 8.35 10.48
CA VAL A 151 -1.38 8.04 10.65
C VAL A 151 -1.60 6.58 10.26
N THR A 152 -2.41 5.86 11.03
CA THR A 152 -2.84 4.50 10.68
C THR A 152 -4.24 4.58 10.07
N VAL A 153 -4.38 4.10 8.86
CA VAL A 153 -5.67 3.90 8.17
C VAL A 153 -6.02 2.42 8.17
N GLU A 154 -7.31 2.10 8.27
CA GLU A 154 -7.81 0.74 8.22
C GLU A 154 -8.83 0.58 7.09
N PHE A 155 -8.73 -0.52 6.38
CA PHE A 155 -9.64 -0.87 5.29
C PHE A 155 -9.70 -2.39 5.10
N MET A 156 -10.73 -2.84 4.39
CA MET A 156 -10.85 -4.25 4.03
C MET A 156 -9.91 -4.59 2.88
N MET A 157 -9.31 -5.78 2.92
CA MET A 157 -8.51 -6.35 1.84
C MET A 157 -8.65 -7.88 1.84
N CYS A 158 -9.17 -8.44 0.77
CA CYS A 158 -9.48 -9.88 0.65
C CYS A 158 -10.34 -10.39 1.83
N GLY A 159 -11.35 -9.63 2.23
CA GLY A 159 -12.26 -9.98 3.32
C GLY A 159 -11.67 -9.88 4.73
N ARG A 160 -10.49 -9.27 4.89
CA ARG A 160 -9.83 -9.06 6.18
C ARG A 160 -9.60 -7.59 6.43
N LEU A 161 -9.75 -7.17 7.68
CA LEU A 161 -9.36 -5.83 8.09
C LEU A 161 -7.84 -5.74 8.12
N VAL A 162 -7.28 -4.81 7.35
CA VAL A 162 -5.85 -4.53 7.34
C VAL A 162 -5.60 -3.08 7.73
N SER A 163 -4.41 -2.82 8.25
CA SER A 163 -3.98 -1.47 8.58
C SER A 163 -2.73 -1.10 7.80
N SER A 164 -2.70 0.12 7.31
CA SER A 164 -1.51 0.73 6.71
C SER A 164 -1.17 2.03 7.40
N GLN A 165 0.09 2.39 7.40
CA GLN A 165 0.55 3.66 7.94
C GLN A 165 0.90 4.60 6.80
N VAL A 166 0.49 5.85 6.93
CA VAL A 166 0.83 6.95 6.02
C VAL A 166 1.67 7.97 6.78
N GLY A 167 2.73 8.46 6.15
CA GLY A 167 3.56 9.53 6.72
C GLY A 167 2.78 10.85 6.74
N ILE A 168 2.98 11.64 7.78
CA ILE A 168 2.37 12.97 7.91
C ILE A 168 3.41 14.03 8.18
N ASN A 169 3.16 15.20 7.63
CA ASN A 169 3.82 16.44 7.99
C ASN A 169 2.79 17.32 8.73
N ILE A 170 3.20 17.90 9.85
CA ILE A 170 2.31 18.73 10.67
C ILE A 170 2.57 20.17 10.29
N ILE A 171 1.59 20.76 9.64
CA ILE A 171 1.59 22.18 9.33
C ILE A 171 1.08 22.88 10.59
N THR A 172 1.96 23.57 11.28
CA THR A 172 1.59 24.50 12.35
C THR A 172 1.35 25.84 11.72
N ASP A 173 0.14 26.37 11.78
CA ASP A 173 -0.07 27.79 11.48
C ASP A 173 0.85 28.58 12.42
N ILE A 174 1.85 29.23 11.86
CA ILE A 174 2.59 30.27 12.57
C ILE A 174 1.59 31.41 12.69
N VAL A 175 0.79 31.35 13.75
CA VAL A 175 0.05 32.53 14.17
C VAL A 175 1.10 33.52 14.65
N ASN A 176 1.56 34.36 13.73
CA ASN A 176 2.30 35.55 14.11
C ASN A 176 1.41 36.38 15.04
N LYS A 177 1.74 36.37 16.32
CA LYS A 177 1.30 37.39 17.26
C LYS A 177 2.06 38.66 17.00
#